data_2b5395fc7c929eeebe4b4a2da642b24a
#
_entry.id   2b5395fc7c929eeebe4b4a2da642b24a
#
_cell.length_a   1.000
_cell.length_b   1.000
_cell.length_c   1.000
_cell.angle_alpha   90.00
_cell.angle_beta   90.00
_cell.angle_gamma   90.00
#
_symmetry.space_group_name_H-M   'P 1'
#
loop_
_entity.id
_entity.type
_entity.pdbx_description
1 polymer ?
#
loop_
_entity_poly.entity_id
_entity_poly.type
_entity_poly.pdbx_seq_one_letter_code
_entity_poly.pdbx_strand_id
1 'polypeptide(L)'
;MPYVPTPEKVVMKMLEIAKVGSEDVVYDLGCGDGRIIIAAVKNFGAKKAVGVDLSDERLKEAEQNAIQNGVRDKIELRKNNFLDESVSEATVITLFLLTNANELLKPKFEKELKPGTRIVSHEFEMKGWTPKEVIKVEDGNMHHLVYLYVIGEHK
;
A
#
# COMPACT_ATOMS: atom_id res chain seq x y z
N MET A 1 12.25 12.22 -9.13
CA MET A 1 10.89 12.60 -8.69
C MET A 1 10.93 13.10 -7.25
N PRO A 2 10.25 14.20 -6.96
CA PRO A 2 10.13 14.63 -5.57
C PRO A 2 9.34 13.60 -4.75
N TYR A 3 9.72 13.48 -3.50
CA TYR A 3 8.99 12.62 -2.57
C TYR A 3 7.68 13.31 -2.16
N VAL A 4 6.56 12.70 -2.50
CA VAL A 4 5.23 13.20 -2.14
C VAL A 4 4.50 12.10 -1.39
N PRO A 5 4.39 12.21 -0.07
CA PRO A 5 3.71 11.17 0.71
C PRO A 5 2.20 11.26 0.58
N THR A 6 1.53 10.12 0.73
CA THR A 6 0.07 10.07 0.79
C THR A 6 -0.40 10.81 2.06
N PRO A 7 -1.32 11.77 1.95
CA PRO A 7 -1.86 12.44 3.15
C PRO A 7 -2.51 11.45 4.12
N GLU A 8 -2.41 11.74 5.41
CA GLU A 8 -2.90 10.83 6.44
C GLU A 8 -4.37 10.46 6.29
N LYS A 9 -5.21 11.43 5.95
CA LYS A 9 -6.64 11.20 5.73
C LYS A 9 -6.88 10.19 4.61
N VAL A 10 -6.05 10.24 3.56
CA VAL A 10 -6.13 9.30 2.44
C VAL A 10 -5.64 7.93 2.87
N VAL A 11 -4.55 7.87 3.66
CA VAL A 11 -4.05 6.61 4.23
C VAL A 11 -5.16 5.88 4.96
N MET A 12 -5.87 6.60 5.84
CA MET A 12 -6.93 5.99 6.64
C MET A 12 -8.06 5.47 5.77
N LYS A 13 -8.44 6.21 4.73
CA LYS A 13 -9.49 5.77 3.81
C LYS A 13 -9.05 4.57 2.97
N MET A 14 -7.81 4.53 2.52
CA MET A 14 -7.27 3.39 1.78
C MET A 14 -7.39 2.10 2.59
N LEU A 15 -6.97 2.15 3.84
CA LEU A 15 -6.99 0.98 4.73
C LEU A 15 -8.41 0.60 5.14
N GLU A 16 -9.29 1.59 5.27
CA GLU A 16 -10.69 1.37 5.59
C GLU A 16 -11.42 0.64 4.45
N ILE A 17 -11.30 1.12 3.20
CA ILE A 17 -12.00 0.47 2.08
C ILE A 17 -11.43 -0.91 1.76
N ALA A 18 -10.16 -1.13 2.04
CA ALA A 18 -9.54 -2.45 1.90
C ALA A 18 -9.94 -3.39 3.05
N LYS A 19 -10.61 -2.86 4.07
CA LYS A 19 -11.08 -3.62 5.25
C LYS A 19 -9.94 -4.32 5.96
N VAL A 20 -8.83 -3.61 6.14
CA VAL A 20 -7.67 -4.16 6.84
C VAL A 20 -8.04 -4.53 8.27
N GLY A 21 -7.63 -5.71 8.69
CA GLY A 21 -7.89 -6.22 10.05
C GLY A 21 -6.83 -7.21 10.49
N SER A 22 -7.12 -7.94 11.57
CA SER A 22 -6.14 -8.76 12.30
C SER A 22 -5.55 -9.94 11.52
N GLU A 23 -6.19 -10.33 10.42
CA GLU A 23 -5.71 -11.43 9.58
C GLU A 23 -4.83 -10.94 8.44
N ASP A 24 -4.70 -9.63 8.27
CA ASP A 24 -4.08 -9.08 7.08
C ASP A 24 -2.58 -8.87 7.19
N VAL A 25 -1.92 -9.15 6.06
CA VAL A 25 -0.51 -8.82 5.83
C VAL A 25 -0.51 -7.76 4.73
N VAL A 26 -0.12 -6.54 5.10
CA VAL A 26 -0.16 -5.38 4.20
C VAL A 26 1.23 -5.13 3.63
N TYR A 27 1.33 -5.05 2.30
CA TYR A 27 2.56 -4.66 1.62
C TYR A 27 2.38 -3.29 1.00
N ASP A 28 3.24 -2.34 1.37
CA ASP A 28 3.27 -1.02 0.77
C ASP A 28 4.49 -0.92 -0.15
N LEU A 29 4.24 -0.87 -1.45
CA LEU A 29 5.30 -0.82 -2.45
C LEU A 29 5.68 0.63 -2.73
N GLY A 30 6.85 1.02 -2.25
CA GLY A 30 7.27 2.42 -2.19
C GLY A 30 6.84 3.04 -0.87
N CYS A 31 7.27 2.46 0.25
CA CYS A 31 6.71 2.79 1.57
C CYS A 31 7.13 4.14 2.14
N GLY A 32 8.16 4.77 1.60
CA GLY A 32 8.61 6.07 2.11
C GLY A 32 8.88 6.07 3.61
N ASP A 33 8.28 7.00 4.31
CA ASP A 33 8.46 7.16 5.76
C ASP A 33 7.65 6.17 6.61
N GLY A 34 6.96 5.22 5.98
CA GLY A 34 6.26 4.14 6.67
C GLY A 34 4.87 4.46 7.17
N ARG A 35 4.31 5.62 6.82
CA ARG A 35 3.01 6.04 7.38
C ARG A 35 1.87 5.05 7.14
N ILE A 36 1.84 4.41 5.96
CA ILE A 36 0.77 3.45 5.63
C ILE A 36 0.93 2.16 6.43
N ILE A 37 2.13 1.59 6.43
CA ILE A 37 2.36 0.33 7.14
C ILE A 37 2.19 0.50 8.65
N ILE A 38 2.57 1.65 9.18
CA ILE A 38 2.40 1.94 10.60
C ILE A 38 0.90 2.06 10.94
N ALA A 39 0.14 2.81 10.13
CA ALA A 39 -1.30 2.94 10.33
C ALA A 39 -2.01 1.58 10.20
N ALA A 40 -1.58 0.75 9.25
CA ALA A 40 -2.18 -0.59 9.08
C ALA A 40 -2.10 -1.41 10.37
N VAL A 41 -0.96 -1.39 11.02
CA VAL A 41 -0.76 -2.13 12.29
C VAL A 41 -1.41 -1.40 13.46
N LYS A 42 -1.10 -0.12 13.62
CA LYS A 42 -1.51 0.66 14.79
C LYS A 42 -3.01 0.94 14.85
N ASN A 43 -3.57 1.36 13.72
CA ASN A 43 -4.96 1.82 13.67
C ASN A 43 -5.94 0.74 13.21
N PHE A 44 -5.49 -0.23 12.42
CA PHE A 44 -6.34 -1.26 11.85
C PHE A 44 -6.03 -2.67 12.38
N GLY A 45 -4.99 -2.80 13.19
CA GLY A 45 -4.65 -4.07 13.83
C GLY A 45 -4.10 -5.14 12.93
N ALA A 46 -3.53 -4.78 11.76
CA ALA A 46 -2.98 -5.76 10.83
C ALA A 46 -1.98 -6.69 11.55
N LYS A 47 -1.97 -7.94 11.12
CA LYS A 47 -1.07 -8.96 11.66
C LYS A 47 0.39 -8.58 11.45
N LYS A 48 0.70 -8.01 10.27
CA LYS A 48 2.04 -7.67 9.86
C LYS A 48 1.95 -6.67 8.71
N ALA A 49 2.95 -5.82 8.58
CA ALA A 49 3.06 -4.95 7.43
C ALA A 49 4.50 -4.92 6.92
N VAL A 50 4.65 -4.90 5.60
CA VAL A 50 5.93 -4.92 4.92
C VAL A 50 6.05 -3.66 4.07
N GLY A 51 7.10 -2.88 4.29
CA GLY A 51 7.40 -1.71 3.49
C GLY A 51 8.60 -1.99 2.59
N VAL A 52 8.45 -1.67 1.31
CA VAL A 52 9.50 -1.88 0.31
C VAL A 52 9.87 -0.51 -0.27
N ASP A 53 11.14 -0.16 -0.25
CA ASP A 53 11.63 1.09 -0.81
C ASP A 53 13.09 0.93 -1.22
N LEU A 54 13.54 1.74 -2.16
CA LEU A 54 14.94 1.76 -2.58
C LEU A 54 15.77 2.77 -1.79
N SER A 55 15.15 3.70 -1.12
CA SER A 55 15.82 4.78 -0.40
C SER A 55 16.22 4.38 1.00
N ASP A 56 17.52 4.34 1.28
CA ASP A 56 18.05 4.10 2.62
C ASP A 56 17.53 5.16 3.60
N GLU A 57 17.47 6.41 3.16
CA GLU A 57 16.99 7.51 3.98
C GLU A 57 15.53 7.32 4.40
N ARG A 58 14.67 6.95 3.44
CA ARG A 58 13.24 6.72 3.74
C ARG A 58 13.04 5.52 4.65
N LEU A 59 13.77 4.44 4.41
CA LEU A 59 13.68 3.26 5.26
C LEU A 59 14.13 3.56 6.68
N LYS A 60 15.13 4.42 6.84
CA LYS A 60 15.58 4.84 8.17
C LYS A 60 14.49 5.65 8.88
N GLU A 61 13.81 6.55 8.17
CA GLU A 61 12.68 7.30 8.71
C GLU A 61 11.55 6.35 9.12
N ALA A 62 11.24 5.38 8.25
CA ALA A 62 10.20 4.39 8.54
C ALA A 62 10.53 3.57 9.79
N GLU A 63 11.79 3.19 9.95
CA GLU A 63 12.27 2.47 11.15
C GLU A 63 12.02 3.29 12.40
N GLN A 64 12.45 4.54 12.39
CA GLN A 64 12.30 5.42 13.55
C GLN A 64 10.82 5.68 13.86
N ASN A 65 10.01 5.89 12.83
CA ASN A 65 8.59 6.12 13.00
C ASN A 65 7.88 4.89 13.58
N ALA A 66 8.27 3.70 13.13
CA ALA A 66 7.70 2.45 13.65
C ALA A 66 8.04 2.25 15.13
N ILE A 67 9.28 2.57 15.51
CA ILE A 67 9.71 2.51 16.91
C ILE A 67 8.91 3.48 17.76
N GLN A 68 8.80 4.73 17.32
CA GLN A 68 8.08 5.78 18.05
C GLN A 68 6.59 5.45 18.22
N ASN A 69 6.01 4.73 17.28
CA ASN A 69 4.61 4.33 17.34
C ASN A 69 4.39 2.98 18.04
N GLY A 70 5.45 2.34 18.51
CA GLY A 70 5.34 1.10 19.27
C GLY A 70 4.93 -0.12 18.44
N VAL A 71 5.14 -0.09 17.12
CA VAL A 71 4.70 -1.17 16.23
C VAL A 71 5.84 -1.86 15.49
N ARG A 72 7.09 -1.56 15.87
CA ARG A 72 8.25 -2.05 15.13
C ARG A 72 8.30 -3.58 14.99
N ASP A 73 7.83 -4.29 15.99
CA ASP A 73 7.85 -5.76 16.00
C ASP A 73 6.95 -6.40 14.92
N LYS A 74 5.98 -5.65 14.39
CA LYS A 74 5.07 -6.13 13.35
C LYS A 74 5.36 -5.54 11.97
N ILE A 75 6.46 -4.81 11.84
CA ILE A 75 6.87 -4.16 10.60
C ILE A 75 8.13 -4.83 10.07
N GLU A 76 8.14 -5.13 8.77
CA GLU A 76 9.35 -5.49 8.05
C GLU A 76 9.66 -4.40 7.04
N LEU A 77 10.92 -4.00 6.96
CA LEU A 77 11.39 -3.02 5.98
C LEU A 77 12.38 -3.70 5.06
N ARG A 78 12.19 -3.55 3.75
CA ARG A 78 13.01 -4.20 2.75
C ARG A 78 13.51 -3.18 1.75
N LYS A 79 14.83 -3.13 1.58
CA LYS A 79 15.45 -2.31 0.53
C LYS A 79 15.45 -3.14 -0.74
N ASN A 80 14.55 -2.83 -1.64
CA ASN A 80 14.40 -3.57 -2.89
C ASN A 80 13.63 -2.75 -3.92
N ASN A 81 13.80 -3.11 -5.18
CA ASN A 81 12.90 -2.63 -6.22
C ASN A 81 11.58 -3.39 -6.06
N PHE A 82 10.46 -2.68 -6.03
CA PHE A 82 9.15 -3.33 -5.82
C PHE A 82 8.81 -4.34 -6.91
N LEU A 83 9.40 -4.22 -8.11
CA LEU A 83 9.20 -5.20 -9.19
C LEU A 83 9.87 -6.55 -8.89
N ASP A 84 10.90 -6.54 -8.05
CA ASP A 84 11.67 -7.74 -7.72
C ASP A 84 11.24 -8.38 -6.40
N GLU A 85 10.37 -7.69 -5.65
CA GLU A 85 9.92 -8.17 -4.35
C GLU A 85 8.79 -9.18 -4.50
N SER A 86 8.91 -10.35 -3.88
CA SER A 86 7.80 -11.30 -3.85
C SER A 86 6.66 -10.74 -2.99
N VAL A 87 5.45 -10.75 -3.51
CA VAL A 87 4.26 -10.28 -2.80
C VAL A 87 3.27 -11.40 -2.50
N SER A 88 3.71 -12.66 -2.64
CA SER A 88 2.83 -13.82 -2.52
C SER A 88 2.17 -13.96 -1.14
N GLU A 89 2.78 -13.42 -0.10
CA GLU A 89 2.22 -13.46 1.26
C GLU A 89 1.24 -12.32 1.56
N ALA A 90 1.14 -11.33 0.67
CA ALA A 90 0.30 -10.17 0.90
C ALA A 90 -1.18 -10.52 0.82
N THR A 91 -1.98 -9.95 1.70
CA THR A 91 -3.44 -9.97 1.59
C THR A 91 -3.97 -8.62 1.16
N VAL A 92 -3.17 -7.57 1.35
CA VAL A 92 -3.47 -6.20 0.91
C VAL A 92 -2.19 -5.58 0.36
N ILE A 93 -2.30 -4.96 -0.80
CA ILE A 93 -1.23 -4.17 -1.42
C ILE A 93 -1.68 -2.72 -1.43
N THR A 94 -0.82 -1.81 -0.99
CA THR A 94 -1.08 -0.37 -1.11
C THR A 94 -0.08 0.25 -2.09
N LEU A 95 -0.57 1.14 -2.93
CA LEU A 95 0.21 1.77 -4.00
C LEU A 95 -0.03 3.27 -4.06
N PHE A 96 1.05 4.01 -4.26
CA PHE A 96 0.99 5.40 -4.71
C PHE A 96 2.10 5.57 -5.75
N LEU A 97 1.90 4.96 -6.90
CA LEU A 97 2.88 4.90 -7.99
C LEU A 97 2.22 5.40 -9.27
N LEU A 98 3.04 5.96 -10.16
CA LEU A 98 2.56 6.43 -11.46
C LEU A 98 1.97 5.27 -12.28
N THR A 99 1.13 5.61 -13.23
CA THR A 99 0.43 4.64 -14.08
C THR A 99 1.37 3.64 -14.75
N ASN A 100 2.55 4.08 -15.21
CA ASN A 100 3.52 3.18 -15.83
C ASN A 100 4.00 2.09 -14.87
N ALA A 101 4.26 2.44 -13.62
CA ALA A 101 4.68 1.48 -12.61
C ALA A 101 3.55 0.49 -12.31
N ASN A 102 2.32 0.98 -12.21
CA ASN A 102 1.15 0.13 -12.03
C ASN A 102 1.01 -0.87 -13.18
N GLU A 103 1.24 -0.43 -14.42
CA GLU A 103 1.22 -1.31 -15.58
C GLU A 103 2.23 -2.44 -15.47
N LEU A 104 3.43 -2.14 -15.02
CA LEU A 104 4.49 -3.14 -14.87
C LEU A 104 4.16 -4.15 -13.76
N LEU A 105 3.39 -3.75 -12.77
CA LEU A 105 3.04 -4.61 -11.64
C LEU A 105 1.88 -5.57 -11.95
N LYS A 106 1.05 -5.29 -12.94
CA LYS A 106 -0.12 -6.12 -13.23
C LYS A 106 0.19 -7.61 -13.43
N PRO A 107 1.15 -7.99 -14.31
CA PRO A 107 1.46 -9.40 -14.48
C PRO A 107 1.97 -10.07 -13.21
N LYS A 108 2.75 -9.34 -12.42
CA LYS A 108 3.28 -9.82 -11.14
C LYS A 108 2.14 -10.12 -10.17
N PHE A 109 1.19 -9.20 -10.04
CA PHE A 109 0.07 -9.37 -9.15
C PHE A 109 -0.82 -10.55 -9.56
N GLU A 110 -1.06 -10.70 -10.86
CA GLU A 110 -1.87 -11.81 -11.36
C GLU A 110 -1.19 -13.16 -11.14
N LYS A 111 0.12 -13.18 -11.18
CA LYS A 111 0.90 -14.40 -10.96
C LYS A 111 1.04 -14.77 -9.49
N GLU A 112 1.31 -13.78 -8.64
CA GLU A 112 1.73 -14.04 -7.25
C GLU A 112 0.61 -13.93 -6.22
N LEU A 113 -0.41 -13.12 -6.46
CA LEU A 113 -1.44 -12.85 -5.46
C LEU A 113 -2.58 -13.87 -5.55
N LYS A 114 -3.08 -14.26 -4.40
CA LYS A 114 -4.22 -15.18 -4.31
C LYS A 114 -5.52 -14.44 -4.59
N PRO A 115 -6.53 -15.14 -5.14
CA PRO A 115 -7.87 -14.56 -5.28
C PRO A 115 -8.37 -14.03 -3.94
N GLY A 116 -8.99 -12.85 -3.97
CA GLY A 116 -9.45 -12.19 -2.76
C GLY A 116 -8.47 -11.17 -2.19
N THR A 117 -7.22 -11.15 -2.66
CA THR A 117 -6.25 -10.13 -2.27
C THR A 117 -6.74 -8.76 -2.72
N ARG A 118 -6.67 -7.75 -1.84
CA ARG A 118 -7.13 -6.40 -2.15
C ARG A 118 -5.94 -5.52 -2.51
N ILE A 119 -6.09 -4.74 -3.57
CA ILE A 119 -5.09 -3.77 -4.02
C ILE A 119 -5.75 -2.40 -3.96
N VAL A 120 -5.12 -1.48 -3.24
CA VAL A 120 -5.62 -0.11 -3.09
C VAL A 120 -4.59 0.84 -3.67
N SER A 121 -4.99 1.61 -4.67
CA SER A 121 -4.11 2.57 -5.32
C SER A 121 -4.58 3.99 -5.09
N HIS A 122 -3.66 4.84 -4.62
CA HIS A 122 -3.90 6.26 -4.44
C HIS A 122 -3.62 6.98 -5.76
N GLU A 123 -4.59 7.71 -6.26
CA GLU A 123 -4.55 8.58 -7.43
C GLU A 123 -4.45 7.88 -8.80
N PHE A 124 -3.67 6.82 -8.93
CA PHE A 124 -3.36 6.21 -10.22
C PHE A 124 -4.03 4.85 -10.37
N GLU A 125 -4.79 4.68 -11.45
CA GLU A 125 -5.51 3.44 -11.71
C GLU A 125 -4.61 2.32 -12.24
N MET A 126 -5.13 1.10 -12.15
CA MET A 126 -4.57 -0.07 -12.84
C MET A 126 -5.33 -0.17 -14.17
N LYS A 127 -4.76 0.38 -15.24
CA LYS A 127 -5.45 0.45 -16.54
C LYS A 127 -5.90 -0.93 -17.02
N GLY A 128 -7.14 -0.99 -17.51
CA GLY A 128 -7.70 -2.24 -18.02
C GLY A 128 -8.27 -3.15 -16.95
N TRP A 129 -8.04 -2.84 -15.68
CA TRP A 129 -8.66 -3.56 -14.58
C TRP A 129 -9.94 -2.86 -14.15
N THR A 130 -10.90 -3.65 -13.67
CA THR A 130 -12.17 -3.13 -13.17
C THR A 130 -12.06 -2.94 -11.66
N PRO A 131 -12.15 -1.72 -11.14
CA PRO A 131 -12.13 -1.51 -9.70
C PRO A 131 -13.45 -1.98 -9.09
N LYS A 132 -13.35 -2.54 -7.88
CA LYS A 132 -14.53 -2.87 -7.09
C LYS A 132 -15.17 -1.59 -6.55
N GLU A 133 -14.33 -0.60 -6.23
CA GLU A 133 -14.78 0.66 -5.68
C GLU A 133 -13.80 1.76 -6.07
N VAL A 134 -14.33 2.94 -6.36
CA VAL A 134 -13.53 4.15 -6.55
C VAL A 134 -14.14 5.20 -5.66
N ILE A 135 -13.32 5.76 -4.77
CA ILE A 135 -13.80 6.82 -3.88
C ILE A 135 -12.97 8.08 -4.07
N LYS A 136 -13.60 9.21 -3.78
CA LYS A 136 -12.97 10.51 -3.78
C LYS A 136 -12.80 10.94 -2.34
N VAL A 137 -11.57 11.23 -1.95
CA VAL A 137 -11.26 11.69 -0.60
C VAL A 137 -10.89 13.15 -0.66
N GLU A 138 -11.59 13.98 0.09
CA GLU A 138 -11.30 15.40 0.16
C GLU A 138 -10.38 15.68 1.33
N ASP A 139 -9.32 16.46 1.09
CA ASP A 139 -8.34 16.85 2.10
C ASP A 139 -8.06 18.33 1.90
N GLY A 140 -8.74 19.17 2.66
CA GLY A 140 -8.70 20.61 2.47
C GLY A 140 -9.27 20.97 1.10
N ASN A 141 -8.47 21.67 0.28
CA ASN A 141 -8.85 22.04 -1.07
C ASN A 141 -8.43 21.01 -2.13
N MET A 142 -7.84 19.90 -1.68
CA MET A 142 -7.36 18.85 -2.57
C MET A 142 -8.32 17.68 -2.62
N HIS A 143 -8.40 17.05 -3.80
CA HIS A 143 -9.18 15.83 -3.99
C HIS A 143 -8.24 14.70 -4.36
N HIS A 144 -8.47 13.53 -3.79
CA HIS A 144 -7.67 12.34 -4.08
C HIS A 144 -8.60 11.21 -4.49
N LEU A 145 -8.23 10.50 -5.55
CA LEU A 145 -8.96 9.30 -5.97
C LEU A 145 -8.29 8.08 -5.34
N VAL A 146 -9.10 7.16 -4.87
CA VAL A 146 -8.63 5.90 -4.31
C VAL A 146 -9.37 4.77 -5.01
N TYR A 147 -8.61 3.85 -5.59
CA TYR A 147 -9.12 2.73 -6.37
C TYR A 147 -8.91 1.44 -5.58
N LEU A 148 -9.97 0.67 -5.42
CA LEU A 148 -9.90 -0.65 -4.80
C LEU A 148 -10.13 -1.72 -5.86
N TYR A 149 -9.18 -2.65 -5.96
CA TYR A 149 -9.29 -3.83 -6.82
C TYR A 149 -9.24 -5.09 -5.96
N VAL A 150 -9.91 -6.14 -6.41
CA VAL A 150 -9.87 -7.44 -5.73
C VAL A 150 -9.42 -8.47 -6.76
N ILE A 151 -8.36 -9.18 -6.47
CA ILE A 151 -7.86 -10.23 -7.37
C ILE A 151 -8.93 -11.31 -7.53
N GLY A 152 -9.22 -11.67 -8.75
CA GLY A 152 -10.31 -12.57 -9.11
C GLY A 152 -11.57 -11.84 -9.56
N GLU A 153 -11.71 -10.56 -9.21
CA GLU A 153 -12.84 -9.70 -9.61
C GLU A 153 -12.39 -8.51 -10.45
N HIS A 154 -11.11 -8.43 -10.77
CA HIS A 154 -10.49 -7.23 -11.35
C HIS A 154 -10.56 -7.16 -12.89
N LYS A 155 -11.04 -8.19 -13.54
CA LYS A 155 -11.10 -8.24 -15.01
C LYS A 155 -12.42 -7.78 -15.56
#